data_ff6f787f3656d86887d9eb9266dfad7e
#
_entry.id   ff6f787f3656d86887d9eb9266dfad7e
#
_cell.length_a   1.000
_cell.length_b   1.000
_cell.length_c   1.000
_cell.angle_alpha   90.00
_cell.angle_beta   90.00
_cell.angle_gamma   90.00
#
_symmetry.space_group_name_H-M   'P 1'
#
loop_
_entity.id
_entity.type
_entity.pdbx_description
1 polymer ?
#
loop_
_entity_poly.entity_id
_entity_poly.type
_entity_poly.pdbx_seq_one_letter_code
_entity_poly.pdbx_strand_id
1 'polypeptide(L)'
;MLEKIELDNGLKIYLLPDNNKHTTYINLIVNFGGKDNEVKINGKNHTIKSGIAHFLEHLLLESNAYGDLMRIFGMRGVGSNGFTSIDRTQFYIDCVEEVENNLGILLSGIHSPIINKDVINNIRGPILEEKRRSLDSKYTSSIYNASISAILDTKNFKSILGDLSDIESIKEKDIELAFNSFYRPDNEIIVIGGRFNKDNIINVIKEVYNDIEFKNIKIEKVKVLHKKEVNKKKVKVIEDINLEKSIISFKIDTLNMLPYDKLMLDTYLYYFLKNNFGVTSTLNTNLVNRNIIIGNINYSCDLVEGYHVIRVEANTKKMNLFNDIIIDYFKNKKFIFDEEYFNLCKRNYIIDLITRSDDIYRTIDPLI
;
A
#
# COMPACT_ATOMS: atom_id res chain seq x y z
N MET A 1 10.88 -17.14 15.95
CA MET A 1 11.91 -16.62 15.01
C MET A 1 11.30 -16.66 13.61
N LEU A 2 11.55 -15.65 12.78
CA LEU A 2 11.05 -15.63 11.40
C LEU A 2 11.77 -16.68 10.56
N GLU A 3 11.02 -17.55 9.91
CA GLU A 3 11.53 -18.59 9.03
C GLU A 3 11.14 -18.28 7.59
N LYS A 4 12.07 -18.45 6.66
CA LYS A 4 11.83 -18.31 5.22
C LYS A 4 11.94 -19.67 4.55
N ILE A 5 10.94 -20.01 3.75
CA ILE A 5 10.88 -21.21 2.93
C ILE A 5 10.61 -20.77 1.48
N GLU A 6 11.26 -21.40 0.53
CA GLU A 6 11.01 -21.19 -0.89
C GLU A 6 10.73 -22.55 -1.52
N LEU A 7 9.57 -22.68 -2.18
CA LEU A 7 9.18 -23.92 -2.86
C LEU A 7 9.80 -23.97 -4.27
N ASP A 8 9.86 -25.16 -4.85
CA ASP A 8 10.44 -25.38 -6.20
C ASP A 8 9.70 -24.59 -7.30
N ASN A 9 8.44 -24.25 -7.08
CA ASN A 9 7.64 -23.41 -7.98
C ASN A 9 7.88 -21.90 -7.82
N GLY A 10 8.80 -21.49 -6.93
CA GLY A 10 9.19 -20.11 -6.67
C GLY A 10 8.35 -19.39 -5.60
N LEU A 11 7.34 -20.05 -5.01
CA LEU A 11 6.54 -19.48 -3.93
C LEU A 11 7.40 -19.26 -2.69
N LYS A 12 7.33 -18.05 -2.13
CA LYS A 12 8.03 -17.68 -0.89
C LYS A 12 7.06 -17.66 0.28
N ILE A 13 7.44 -18.35 1.35
CA ILE A 13 6.65 -18.48 2.56
C ILE A 13 7.48 -17.94 3.73
N TYR A 14 6.89 -17.04 4.49
CA TYR A 14 7.47 -16.49 5.71
C TYR A 14 6.60 -16.91 6.89
N LEU A 15 7.19 -17.64 7.84
CA LEU A 15 6.50 -18.15 9.01
C LEU A 15 7.06 -17.51 10.28
N LEU A 16 6.17 -17.00 11.13
CA LEU A 16 6.49 -16.45 12.45
C LEU A 16 5.64 -17.20 13.51
N PRO A 17 6.00 -18.46 13.85
CA PRO A 17 5.27 -19.21 14.86
C PRO A 17 5.46 -18.59 16.25
N ASP A 18 4.35 -18.37 16.95
CA ASP A 18 4.31 -17.86 18.33
C ASP A 18 3.16 -18.50 19.09
N ASN A 19 3.49 -19.47 19.95
CA ASN A 19 2.51 -20.20 20.77
C ASN A 19 1.85 -19.36 21.88
N ASN A 20 2.39 -18.17 22.15
CA ASN A 20 1.78 -17.25 23.12
C ASN A 20 0.65 -16.43 22.53
N LYS A 21 0.46 -16.48 21.21
CA LYS A 21 -0.65 -15.83 20.52
C LYS A 21 -1.88 -16.71 20.53
N HIS A 22 -3.05 -16.07 20.56
CA HIS A 22 -4.34 -16.75 20.45
C HIS A 22 -4.87 -16.72 19.01
N THR A 23 -4.41 -15.77 18.20
CA THR A 23 -4.81 -15.61 16.81
C THR A 23 -3.68 -15.99 15.85
N THR A 24 -4.06 -16.47 14.69
CA THR A 24 -3.15 -16.66 13.54
C THR A 24 -3.56 -15.72 12.43
N TYR A 25 -2.61 -14.91 11.98
CA TYR A 25 -2.76 -14.04 10.83
C TYR A 25 -2.11 -14.67 9.61
N ILE A 26 -2.85 -14.72 8.51
CA ILE A 26 -2.43 -15.28 7.22
C ILE A 26 -2.59 -14.20 6.17
N ASN A 27 -1.56 -13.94 5.39
CA ASN A 27 -1.59 -12.96 4.31
C ASN A 27 -0.98 -13.55 3.03
N LEU A 28 -1.77 -13.61 1.97
CA LEU A 28 -1.32 -13.87 0.61
C LEU A 28 -1.08 -12.53 -0.08
N ILE A 29 0.14 -12.33 -0.55
CA ILE A 29 0.60 -11.11 -1.19
C ILE A 29 0.93 -11.43 -2.64
N VAL A 30 0.30 -10.74 -3.56
CA VAL A 30 0.58 -10.82 -5.00
C VAL A 30 1.33 -9.57 -5.42
N ASN A 31 2.49 -9.72 -6.03
CA ASN A 31 3.30 -8.60 -6.53
C ASN A 31 2.66 -8.04 -7.82
N PHE A 32 1.47 -7.47 -7.66
CA PHE A 32 0.68 -6.82 -8.70
C PHE A 32 -0.16 -5.70 -8.07
N GLY A 33 0.02 -4.47 -8.51
CA GLY A 33 -0.67 -3.31 -7.95
C GLY A 33 -1.04 -2.27 -9.00
N GLY A 34 -1.48 -1.11 -8.51
CA GLY A 34 -2.00 -0.03 -9.36
C GLY A 34 -1.01 0.54 -10.37
N LYS A 35 0.30 0.34 -10.19
CA LYS A 35 1.35 0.83 -11.11
C LYS A 35 1.66 -0.10 -12.28
N ASP A 36 1.25 -1.35 -12.23
CA ASP A 36 1.63 -2.38 -13.18
C ASP A 36 0.77 -2.34 -14.47
N ASN A 37 0.63 -1.15 -15.06
CA ASN A 37 -0.16 -0.93 -16.27
C ASN A 37 0.62 -1.22 -17.57
N GLU A 38 1.95 -1.14 -17.54
CA GLU A 38 2.80 -1.44 -18.68
C GLU A 38 3.74 -2.58 -18.34
N VAL A 39 3.60 -3.70 -19.05
CA VAL A 39 4.36 -4.92 -18.79
C VAL A 39 4.78 -5.59 -20.10
N LYS A 40 5.85 -6.37 -20.03
CA LYS A 40 6.16 -7.32 -21.10
C LYS A 40 5.76 -8.71 -20.68
N ILE A 41 4.94 -9.34 -21.48
CA ILE A 41 4.50 -10.73 -21.30
C ILE A 41 5.13 -11.54 -22.45
N ASN A 42 5.98 -12.50 -22.10
CA ASN A 42 6.74 -13.30 -23.06
C ASN A 42 7.46 -12.43 -24.11
N GLY A 43 8.07 -11.31 -23.67
CA GLY A 43 8.81 -10.36 -24.50
C GLY A 43 7.96 -9.39 -25.32
N LYS A 44 6.63 -9.47 -25.29
CA LYS A 44 5.71 -8.55 -25.97
C LYS A 44 5.17 -7.51 -25.00
N ASN A 45 5.12 -6.25 -25.43
CA ASN A 45 4.53 -5.17 -24.62
C ASN A 45 3.01 -5.34 -24.53
N HIS A 46 2.48 -5.22 -23.33
CA HIS A 46 1.05 -5.21 -23.02
C HIS A 46 0.71 -4.03 -22.13
N THR A 47 -0.42 -3.39 -22.43
CA THR A 47 -1.01 -2.38 -21.56
C THR A 47 -2.15 -3.02 -20.79
N ILE A 48 -2.08 -2.97 -19.47
CA ILE A 48 -3.11 -3.42 -18.54
C ILE A 48 -3.94 -2.20 -18.16
N LYS A 49 -5.26 -2.32 -18.25
CA LYS A 49 -6.18 -1.22 -17.88
C LYS A 49 -5.98 -0.82 -16.43
N SER A 50 -6.07 0.48 -16.14
CA SER A 50 -5.95 0.96 -14.79
C SER A 50 -7.12 0.46 -13.92
N GLY A 51 -6.82 0.14 -12.67
CA GLY A 51 -7.80 -0.40 -11.73
C GLY A 51 -8.02 -1.91 -11.81
N ILE A 52 -7.40 -2.65 -12.74
CA ILE A 52 -7.57 -4.10 -12.84
C ILE A 52 -7.07 -4.83 -11.58
N ALA A 53 -5.98 -4.38 -10.94
CA ALA A 53 -5.50 -4.99 -9.71
C ALA A 53 -6.58 -4.94 -8.62
N HIS A 54 -7.18 -3.76 -8.41
CA HIS A 54 -8.28 -3.56 -7.47
C HIS A 54 -9.56 -4.30 -7.90
N PHE A 55 -9.85 -4.33 -9.21
CA PHE A 55 -10.98 -5.10 -9.73
C PHE A 55 -10.83 -6.60 -9.44
N LEU A 56 -9.62 -7.15 -9.63
CA LEU A 56 -9.32 -8.54 -9.29
C LEU A 56 -9.43 -8.80 -7.79
N GLU A 57 -9.02 -7.88 -6.94
CA GLU A 57 -9.20 -8.02 -5.49
C GLU A 57 -10.68 -8.27 -5.15
N HIS A 58 -11.59 -7.42 -5.61
CA HIS A 58 -13.03 -7.60 -5.41
C HIS A 58 -13.53 -8.91 -6.03
N LEU A 59 -13.17 -9.18 -7.29
CA LEU A 59 -13.64 -10.38 -7.99
C LEU A 59 -13.23 -11.65 -7.25
N LEU A 60 -11.98 -11.74 -6.81
CA LEU A 60 -11.46 -12.95 -6.17
C LEU A 60 -12.03 -13.16 -4.76
N LEU A 61 -12.38 -12.10 -4.04
CA LEU A 61 -13.04 -12.21 -2.74
C LEU A 61 -14.53 -12.54 -2.87
N GLU A 62 -15.21 -11.98 -3.87
CA GLU A 62 -16.66 -12.03 -3.96
C GLU A 62 -17.18 -13.13 -4.92
N SER A 63 -16.35 -13.57 -5.90
CA SER A 63 -16.79 -14.45 -6.98
C SER A 63 -15.72 -15.45 -7.42
N ASN A 64 -15.65 -16.55 -6.72
CA ASN A 64 -14.76 -17.67 -7.02
C ASN A 64 -15.51 -19.02 -6.91
N ALA A 65 -14.84 -20.13 -7.16
CA ALA A 65 -15.46 -21.46 -7.14
C ALA A 65 -16.07 -21.86 -5.78
N TYR A 66 -15.63 -21.22 -4.69
CA TYR A 66 -16.17 -21.41 -3.34
C TYR A 66 -17.33 -20.46 -3.03
N GLY A 67 -17.54 -19.41 -3.82
CA GLY A 67 -18.51 -18.35 -3.62
C GLY A 67 -17.88 -17.08 -3.03
N ASP A 68 -18.63 -16.36 -2.21
CA ASP A 68 -18.16 -15.14 -1.53
C ASP A 68 -17.32 -15.51 -0.30
N LEU A 69 -15.99 -15.34 -0.40
CA LEU A 69 -15.04 -15.64 0.69
C LEU A 69 -15.26 -14.79 1.92
N MET A 70 -15.62 -13.52 1.77
CA MET A 70 -15.90 -12.64 2.91
C MET A 70 -17.06 -13.18 3.74
N ARG A 71 -18.11 -13.65 3.07
CA ARG A 71 -19.25 -14.29 3.71
C ARG A 71 -18.87 -15.63 4.34
N ILE A 72 -18.11 -16.48 3.63
CA ILE A 72 -17.67 -17.78 4.14
C ILE A 72 -16.87 -17.60 5.42
N PHE A 73 -15.90 -16.72 5.44
CA PHE A 73 -15.07 -16.44 6.60
C PHE A 73 -15.87 -15.81 7.74
N GLY A 74 -16.77 -14.86 7.42
CA GLY A 74 -17.66 -14.28 8.43
C GLY A 74 -18.54 -15.32 9.13
N MET A 75 -19.08 -16.32 8.40
CA MET A 75 -19.86 -17.42 9.00
C MET A 75 -19.00 -18.36 9.87
N ARG A 76 -17.68 -18.38 9.68
CA ARG A 76 -16.72 -19.17 10.46
C ARG A 76 -16.10 -18.36 11.62
N GLY A 77 -16.51 -17.12 11.83
CA GLY A 77 -15.90 -16.23 12.84
C GLY A 77 -14.46 -15.83 12.52
N VAL A 78 -14.09 -15.85 11.25
CA VAL A 78 -12.76 -15.49 10.73
C VAL A 78 -12.81 -14.08 10.17
N GLY A 79 -11.94 -13.20 10.64
CA GLY A 79 -11.73 -11.89 10.04
C GLY A 79 -11.09 -12.05 8.67
N SER A 80 -11.58 -11.31 7.67
CA SER A 80 -11.02 -11.37 6.30
C SER A 80 -11.13 -10.04 5.61
N ASN A 81 -10.14 -9.73 4.77
CA ASN A 81 -10.15 -8.52 3.94
C ASN A 81 -9.19 -8.63 2.77
N GLY A 82 -9.32 -7.72 1.80
CA GLY A 82 -8.36 -7.48 0.72
C GLY A 82 -7.84 -6.04 0.76
N PHE A 83 -6.73 -5.83 0.10
CA PHE A 83 -6.11 -4.52 -0.03
C PHE A 83 -5.26 -4.43 -1.28
N THR A 84 -5.52 -3.44 -2.11
CA THR A 84 -4.69 -3.13 -3.28
C THR A 84 -3.92 -1.84 -3.05
N SER A 85 -2.61 -1.90 -3.21
CA SER A 85 -1.71 -0.75 -3.18
C SER A 85 -1.17 -0.40 -4.58
N ILE A 86 -0.19 0.49 -4.61
CA ILE A 86 0.50 0.87 -5.83
C ILE A 86 1.27 -0.32 -6.43
N ASP A 87 1.85 -1.18 -5.59
CA ASP A 87 2.81 -2.22 -5.99
C ASP A 87 2.37 -3.65 -5.71
N ARG A 88 1.30 -3.86 -4.94
CA ARG A 88 0.84 -5.20 -4.56
C ARG A 88 -0.66 -5.27 -4.27
N THR A 89 -1.19 -6.47 -4.32
CA THR A 89 -2.52 -6.83 -3.81
C THR A 89 -2.35 -7.86 -2.70
N GLN A 90 -3.13 -7.75 -1.64
CA GLN A 90 -3.07 -8.61 -0.47
C GLN A 90 -4.45 -9.19 -0.17
N PHE A 91 -4.47 -10.44 0.29
CA PHE A 91 -5.65 -11.12 0.80
C PHE A 91 -5.29 -11.71 2.15
N TYR A 92 -5.97 -11.29 3.20
CA TYR A 92 -5.61 -11.73 4.53
C TYR A 92 -6.80 -12.14 5.39
N ILE A 93 -6.51 -13.06 6.28
CA ILE A 93 -7.45 -13.54 7.28
C ILE A 93 -6.79 -13.58 8.65
N ASP A 94 -7.61 -13.44 9.69
CA ASP A 94 -7.23 -13.70 11.08
C ASP A 94 -8.23 -14.69 11.70
N CYS A 95 -7.69 -15.77 12.25
CA CYS A 95 -8.47 -16.85 12.81
C CYS A 95 -7.87 -17.37 14.11
N VAL A 96 -8.71 -18.00 14.94
CA VAL A 96 -8.33 -18.62 16.22
C VAL A 96 -8.25 -20.13 16.07
N GLU A 97 -9.14 -20.70 15.29
CA GLU A 97 -9.29 -22.14 15.10
C GLU A 97 -9.27 -22.51 13.61
N GLU A 98 -9.09 -23.79 13.33
CA GLU A 98 -9.11 -24.36 11.96
C GLU A 98 -8.18 -23.63 10.97
N VAL A 99 -6.99 -23.28 11.45
CA VAL A 99 -6.02 -22.46 10.69
C VAL A 99 -5.70 -23.07 9.33
N GLU A 100 -5.44 -24.38 9.29
CA GLU A 100 -5.11 -25.13 8.07
C GLU A 100 -6.29 -25.12 7.07
N ASN A 101 -7.51 -25.34 7.56
CA ASN A 101 -8.70 -25.33 6.72
C ASN A 101 -9.00 -23.93 6.16
N ASN A 102 -8.89 -22.89 6.99
CA ASN A 102 -9.08 -21.50 6.57
C ASN A 102 -8.00 -21.06 5.57
N LEU A 103 -6.74 -21.49 5.75
CA LEU A 103 -5.68 -21.28 4.78
C LEU A 103 -6.00 -21.94 3.44
N GLY A 104 -6.44 -23.21 3.45
CA GLY A 104 -6.83 -23.92 2.25
C GLY A 104 -7.96 -23.22 1.49
N ILE A 105 -9.01 -22.77 2.20
CA ILE A 105 -10.13 -22.03 1.61
C ILE A 105 -9.65 -20.71 0.97
N LEU A 106 -8.78 -19.94 1.68
CA LEU A 106 -8.25 -18.70 1.16
C LEU A 106 -7.48 -18.93 -0.15
N LEU A 107 -6.49 -19.81 -0.11
CA LEU A 107 -5.61 -20.06 -1.25
C LEU A 107 -6.37 -20.64 -2.44
N SER A 108 -7.21 -21.65 -2.22
CA SER A 108 -8.01 -22.27 -3.29
C SER A 108 -9.03 -21.28 -3.87
N GLY A 109 -9.69 -20.47 -3.04
CA GLY A 109 -10.64 -19.48 -3.48
C GLY A 109 -10.02 -18.40 -4.36
N ILE A 110 -8.89 -17.82 -3.92
CA ILE A 110 -8.17 -16.79 -4.69
C ILE A 110 -7.69 -17.33 -6.05
N HIS A 111 -7.32 -18.59 -6.13
CA HIS A 111 -6.84 -19.20 -7.38
C HIS A 111 -7.92 -19.85 -8.25
N SER A 112 -9.19 -19.73 -7.88
CA SER A 112 -10.32 -20.32 -8.63
C SER A 112 -11.38 -19.27 -9.03
N PRO A 113 -10.99 -18.18 -9.75
CA PRO A 113 -11.91 -17.11 -10.10
C PRO A 113 -13.01 -17.58 -11.03
N ILE A 114 -14.22 -17.04 -10.87
CA ILE A 114 -15.29 -17.15 -11.86
C ILE A 114 -15.26 -15.90 -12.73
N ILE A 115 -14.77 -16.05 -13.96
CA ILE A 115 -14.63 -14.94 -14.91
C ILE A 115 -15.68 -15.09 -16.00
N ASN A 116 -16.74 -14.30 -15.92
CA ASN A 116 -17.77 -14.18 -16.94
C ASN A 116 -18.39 -12.78 -16.92
N LYS A 117 -19.18 -12.47 -17.94
CA LYS A 117 -19.77 -11.14 -18.12
C LYS A 117 -20.66 -10.70 -16.96
N ASP A 118 -21.44 -11.60 -16.39
CA ASP A 118 -22.39 -11.27 -15.32
C ASP A 118 -21.65 -10.95 -14.03
N VAL A 119 -20.64 -11.74 -13.65
CA VAL A 119 -19.77 -11.48 -12.51
C VAL A 119 -19.06 -10.13 -12.69
N ILE A 120 -18.44 -9.88 -13.84
CA ILE A 120 -17.75 -8.62 -14.12
C ILE A 120 -18.70 -7.42 -13.99
N ASN A 121 -19.95 -7.53 -14.48
CA ASN A 121 -20.94 -6.46 -14.36
C ASN A 121 -21.34 -6.22 -12.89
N ASN A 122 -21.49 -7.28 -12.10
CA ASN A 122 -21.84 -7.19 -10.69
C ASN A 122 -20.72 -6.50 -9.88
N ILE A 123 -19.47 -6.86 -10.11
CA ILE A 123 -18.29 -6.27 -9.44
C ILE A 123 -18.04 -4.83 -9.89
N ARG A 124 -18.28 -4.50 -11.17
CA ARG A 124 -18.06 -3.16 -11.72
C ARG A 124 -18.87 -2.07 -11.01
N GLY A 125 -20.13 -2.36 -10.65
CA GLY A 125 -21.02 -1.39 -10.02
C GLY A 125 -20.44 -0.79 -8.73
N PRO A 126 -20.14 -1.62 -7.72
CA PRO A 126 -19.51 -1.18 -6.47
C PRO A 126 -18.19 -0.41 -6.69
N ILE A 127 -17.32 -0.87 -7.58
CA ILE A 127 -16.03 -0.21 -7.87
C ILE A 127 -16.23 1.18 -8.49
N LEU A 128 -17.16 1.32 -9.42
CA LEU A 128 -17.50 2.63 -10.00
C LEU A 128 -18.04 3.58 -8.94
N GLU A 129 -18.85 3.08 -8.02
CA GLU A 129 -19.39 3.87 -6.92
C GLU A 129 -18.30 4.30 -5.92
N GLU A 130 -17.39 3.40 -5.60
CA GLU A 130 -16.21 3.71 -4.78
C GLU A 130 -15.33 4.76 -5.46
N LYS A 131 -15.11 4.61 -6.76
CA LYS A 131 -14.36 5.60 -7.55
C LYS A 131 -15.05 6.97 -7.54
N ARG A 132 -16.38 7.04 -7.70
CA ARG A 132 -17.12 8.29 -7.62
C ARG A 132 -17.01 8.93 -6.24
N ARG A 133 -17.17 8.15 -5.17
CA ARG A 133 -16.95 8.63 -3.78
C ARG A 133 -15.54 9.16 -3.56
N SER A 134 -14.53 8.48 -4.11
CA SER A 134 -13.14 8.96 -4.07
C SER A 134 -12.95 10.28 -4.82
N LEU A 135 -13.69 10.50 -5.93
CA LEU A 135 -13.67 11.76 -6.66
C LEU A 135 -14.44 12.86 -5.92
N ASP A 136 -15.51 12.52 -5.20
CA ASP A 136 -16.25 13.46 -4.37
C ASP A 136 -15.46 13.89 -3.13
N SER A 137 -14.55 13.06 -2.66
CA SER A 137 -13.51 13.41 -1.67
C SER A 137 -12.37 14.25 -2.30
N LYS A 138 -12.75 15.23 -3.13
CA LYS A 138 -11.88 16.04 -4.00
C LYS A 138 -10.66 16.63 -3.29
N TYR A 139 -10.88 17.03 -2.05
CA TYR A 139 -9.88 17.73 -1.26
C TYR A 139 -8.62 16.90 -0.97
N THR A 140 -8.77 15.61 -0.66
CA THR A 140 -7.62 14.78 -0.27
C THR A 140 -6.97 14.14 -1.47
N SER A 141 -7.74 13.58 -2.40
CA SER A 141 -7.20 12.82 -3.53
C SER A 141 -6.57 13.72 -4.61
N SER A 142 -7.23 14.84 -4.99
CA SER A 142 -6.70 15.72 -6.04
C SER A 142 -5.42 16.43 -5.60
N ILE A 143 -5.36 16.88 -4.35
CA ILE A 143 -4.17 17.54 -3.78
C ILE A 143 -3.02 16.56 -3.60
N TYR A 144 -3.29 15.37 -3.07
CA TYR A 144 -2.28 14.31 -2.92
C TYR A 144 -1.70 13.92 -4.28
N ASN A 145 -2.55 13.61 -5.25
CA ASN A 145 -2.13 13.24 -6.60
C ASN A 145 -1.36 14.37 -7.29
N ALA A 146 -1.78 15.63 -7.11
CA ALA A 146 -1.05 16.78 -7.61
C ALA A 146 0.35 16.90 -6.99
N SER A 147 0.49 16.64 -5.69
CA SER A 147 1.80 16.69 -5.01
C SER A 147 2.75 15.60 -5.53
N ILE A 148 2.26 14.37 -5.69
CA ILE A 148 3.04 13.26 -6.26
C ILE A 148 3.43 13.57 -7.71
N SER A 149 2.48 14.04 -8.54
CA SER A 149 2.73 14.37 -9.94
C SER A 149 3.70 15.55 -10.13
N ALA A 150 3.79 16.45 -9.15
CA ALA A 150 4.78 17.52 -9.15
C ALA A 150 6.20 17.00 -8.87
N ILE A 151 6.33 16.02 -7.99
CA ILE A 151 7.61 15.43 -7.56
C ILE A 151 8.13 14.40 -8.58
N LEU A 152 7.25 13.50 -9.02
CA LEU A 152 7.59 12.39 -9.90
C LEU A 152 6.90 12.56 -11.27
N ASP A 153 7.51 12.07 -12.33
CA ASP A 153 6.84 11.98 -13.62
C ASP A 153 5.82 10.84 -13.58
N THR A 154 4.57 11.22 -13.32
CA THR A 154 3.48 10.27 -13.11
C THR A 154 2.67 9.98 -14.38
N LYS A 155 3.25 10.15 -15.57
CA LYS A 155 2.55 9.82 -16.81
C LYS A 155 1.96 8.41 -16.80
N ASN A 156 2.60 7.51 -16.05
CA ASN A 156 2.16 6.12 -15.85
C ASN A 156 1.55 5.89 -14.46
N PHE A 157 1.39 6.93 -13.64
CA PHE A 157 0.83 6.81 -12.29
C PHE A 157 -0.68 6.97 -12.37
N LYS A 158 -1.35 5.87 -12.63
CA LYS A 158 -2.79 5.82 -12.60
C LYS A 158 -3.30 5.60 -11.17
N SER A 159 -4.52 6.02 -10.91
CA SER A 159 -5.19 5.75 -9.64
C SER A 159 -5.27 4.23 -9.40
N ILE A 160 -5.06 3.78 -8.16
CA ILE A 160 -5.25 2.37 -7.76
C ILE A 160 -6.67 1.90 -8.13
N LEU A 161 -7.67 2.75 -7.91
CA LEU A 161 -9.06 2.50 -8.28
C LEU A 161 -9.28 2.51 -9.82
N GLY A 162 -8.30 2.95 -10.60
CA GLY A 162 -8.41 3.09 -12.04
C GLY A 162 -9.10 4.38 -12.51
N ASP A 163 -9.10 4.56 -13.82
CA ASP A 163 -9.87 5.62 -14.50
C ASP A 163 -11.27 5.09 -14.82
N LEU A 164 -12.30 5.95 -14.75
CA LEU A 164 -13.69 5.54 -14.99
C LEU A 164 -13.85 4.81 -16.34
N SER A 165 -13.27 5.36 -17.41
CA SER A 165 -13.32 4.77 -18.75
C SER A 165 -12.65 3.41 -18.85
N ASP A 166 -11.56 3.20 -18.11
CA ASP A 166 -10.89 1.90 -18.06
C ASP A 166 -11.79 0.88 -17.34
N ILE A 167 -12.31 1.24 -16.14
CA ILE A 167 -13.18 0.37 -15.33
C ILE A 167 -14.44 -0.02 -16.12
N GLU A 168 -15.09 0.93 -16.79
CA GLU A 168 -16.29 0.69 -17.62
C GLU A 168 -16.02 -0.26 -18.78
N SER A 169 -14.81 -0.26 -19.31
CA SER A 169 -14.42 -1.04 -20.49
C SER A 169 -13.75 -2.38 -20.17
N ILE A 170 -13.56 -2.76 -18.88
CA ILE A 170 -12.98 -4.05 -18.48
C ILE A 170 -13.86 -5.21 -19.01
N LYS A 171 -13.21 -6.22 -19.60
CA LYS A 171 -13.82 -7.42 -20.15
C LYS A 171 -13.11 -8.67 -19.62
N GLU A 172 -13.72 -9.84 -19.85
CA GLU A 172 -13.20 -11.14 -19.43
C GLU A 172 -11.72 -11.31 -19.78
N LYS A 173 -11.36 -11.04 -21.04
CA LYS A 173 -9.98 -11.16 -21.54
C LYS A 173 -8.97 -10.28 -20.80
N ASP A 174 -9.41 -9.11 -20.31
CA ASP A 174 -8.54 -8.18 -19.60
C ASP A 174 -8.24 -8.73 -18.19
N ILE A 175 -9.27 -9.31 -17.55
CA ILE A 175 -9.16 -9.97 -16.24
C ILE A 175 -8.33 -11.25 -16.35
N GLU A 176 -8.62 -12.11 -17.34
CA GLU A 176 -7.86 -13.35 -17.58
C GLU A 176 -6.39 -13.08 -17.86
N LEU A 177 -6.09 -12.03 -18.65
CA LEU A 177 -4.70 -11.63 -18.92
C LEU A 177 -3.98 -11.26 -17.62
N ALA A 178 -4.57 -10.41 -16.80
CA ALA A 178 -3.95 -9.95 -15.56
C ALA A 178 -3.85 -11.12 -14.54
N PHE A 179 -4.91 -11.90 -14.35
CA PHE A 179 -4.91 -13.02 -13.42
C PHE A 179 -3.83 -14.05 -13.80
N ASN A 180 -3.85 -14.56 -15.03
CA ASN A 180 -2.87 -15.55 -15.49
C ASN A 180 -1.43 -15.02 -15.48
N SER A 181 -1.25 -13.71 -15.57
CA SER A 181 0.06 -13.09 -15.58
C SER A 181 0.66 -12.94 -14.17
N PHE A 182 -0.15 -12.57 -13.19
CA PHE A 182 0.38 -12.15 -11.89
C PHE A 182 0.05 -13.09 -10.73
N TYR A 183 -1.07 -13.83 -10.78
CA TYR A 183 -1.46 -14.77 -9.73
C TYR A 183 -0.78 -16.12 -9.95
N ARG A 184 0.49 -16.18 -9.56
CA ARG A 184 1.39 -17.32 -9.77
C ARG A 184 2.37 -17.44 -8.62
N PRO A 185 2.79 -18.66 -8.26
CA PRO A 185 3.63 -18.91 -7.10
C PRO A 185 4.94 -18.10 -7.10
N ASP A 186 5.59 -17.92 -8.26
CA ASP A 186 6.83 -17.16 -8.40
C ASP A 186 6.65 -15.63 -8.24
N ASN A 187 5.40 -15.14 -8.25
CA ASN A 187 5.02 -13.74 -8.05
C ASN A 187 4.24 -13.51 -6.76
N GLU A 188 4.14 -14.54 -5.90
CA GLU A 188 3.38 -14.53 -4.66
C GLU A 188 4.27 -14.76 -3.45
N ILE A 189 3.81 -14.22 -2.32
CA ILE A 189 4.42 -14.40 -1.01
C ILE A 189 3.30 -14.73 -0.03
N ILE A 190 3.51 -15.75 0.80
CA ILE A 190 2.62 -16.07 1.92
C ILE A 190 3.34 -15.70 3.22
N VAL A 191 2.69 -14.94 4.07
CA VAL A 191 3.19 -14.58 5.39
C VAL A 191 2.20 -15.06 6.45
N ILE A 192 2.67 -15.89 7.39
CA ILE A 192 1.83 -16.46 8.45
C ILE A 192 2.48 -16.22 9.79
N GLY A 193 1.75 -15.66 10.72
CA GLY A 193 2.22 -15.49 12.09
C GLY A 193 1.15 -15.83 13.11
N GLY A 194 1.58 -16.31 14.26
CA GLY A 194 0.71 -16.71 15.36
C GLY A 194 0.84 -18.17 15.75
N ARG A 195 -0.26 -18.75 16.22
CA ARG A 195 -0.28 -20.12 16.74
C ARG A 195 -0.73 -21.12 15.67
N PHE A 196 0.17 -21.90 15.12
CA PHE A 196 -0.11 -22.93 14.10
C PHE A 196 0.90 -24.07 14.14
N ASN A 197 0.57 -25.19 13.49
CA ASN A 197 1.52 -26.26 13.21
C ASN A 197 2.20 -26.00 11.87
N LYS A 198 3.52 -25.83 11.89
CA LYS A 198 4.32 -25.49 10.71
C LYS A 198 4.20 -26.53 9.59
N ASP A 199 4.33 -27.83 9.95
CA ASP A 199 4.35 -28.90 8.95
C ASP A 199 2.98 -29.02 8.26
N ASN A 200 1.91 -28.91 9.05
CA ASN A 200 0.55 -28.91 8.51
C ASN A 200 0.32 -27.73 7.55
N ILE A 201 0.74 -26.53 7.93
CA ILE A 201 0.63 -25.33 7.10
C ILE A 201 1.36 -25.52 5.77
N ILE A 202 2.60 -26.02 5.80
CA ILE A 202 3.41 -26.27 4.60
C ILE A 202 2.74 -27.32 3.70
N ASN A 203 2.18 -28.38 4.31
CA ASN A 203 1.48 -29.42 3.56
C ASN A 203 0.25 -28.87 2.86
N VAL A 204 -0.59 -28.10 3.54
CA VAL A 204 -1.77 -27.45 2.93
C VAL A 204 -1.37 -26.55 1.76
N ILE A 205 -0.33 -25.72 1.94
CA ILE A 205 0.15 -24.85 0.85
C ILE A 205 0.60 -25.68 -0.35
N LYS A 206 1.40 -26.74 -0.12
CA LYS A 206 1.85 -27.62 -1.21
C LYS A 206 0.70 -28.32 -1.92
N GLU A 207 -0.26 -28.84 -1.17
CA GLU A 207 -1.45 -29.51 -1.74
C GLU A 207 -2.21 -28.53 -2.65
N VAL A 208 -2.56 -27.36 -2.15
CA VAL A 208 -3.31 -26.36 -2.94
C VAL A 208 -2.55 -25.96 -4.21
N TYR A 209 -1.26 -25.63 -4.10
CA TYR A 209 -0.49 -25.18 -5.26
C TYR A 209 -0.15 -26.30 -6.26
N ASN A 210 -0.16 -27.57 -5.85
CA ASN A 210 0.00 -28.71 -6.74
C ASN A 210 -1.29 -29.00 -7.54
N ASP A 211 -2.45 -28.65 -7.00
CA ASP A 211 -3.74 -28.87 -7.66
C ASP A 211 -4.09 -27.76 -8.66
N ILE A 212 -3.33 -26.66 -8.68
CA ILE A 212 -3.55 -25.52 -9.56
C ILE A 212 -2.60 -25.58 -10.77
N GLU A 213 -3.15 -25.50 -11.96
CA GLU A 213 -2.36 -25.39 -13.19
C GLU A 213 -1.99 -23.93 -13.47
N PHE A 214 -0.72 -23.59 -13.32
CA PHE A 214 -0.21 -22.26 -13.61
C PHE A 214 0.38 -22.17 -15.02
N LYS A 215 0.06 -21.07 -15.73
CA LYS A 215 0.65 -20.82 -17.04
C LYS A 215 2.12 -20.43 -16.92
N ASN A 216 3.01 -21.05 -17.69
CA ASN A 216 4.40 -20.65 -17.76
C ASN A 216 4.53 -19.36 -18.58
N ILE A 217 4.49 -18.22 -17.91
CA ILE A 217 4.52 -16.89 -18.51
C ILE A 217 5.71 -16.12 -17.91
N LYS A 218 6.57 -15.55 -18.77
CA LYS A 218 7.63 -14.64 -18.33
C LYS A 218 7.10 -13.22 -18.32
N ILE A 219 7.15 -12.56 -17.16
CA ILE A 219 6.75 -11.17 -17.00
C ILE A 219 7.96 -10.31 -16.68
N GLU A 220 8.03 -9.18 -17.35
CA GLU A 220 8.97 -8.11 -17.04
C GLU A 220 8.17 -6.82 -16.79
N LYS A 221 8.21 -6.32 -15.56
CA LYS A 221 7.62 -5.03 -15.21
C LYS A 221 8.46 -3.92 -15.81
N VAL A 222 7.81 -2.96 -16.46
CA VAL A 222 8.50 -1.80 -17.01
C VAL A 222 8.88 -0.87 -15.85
N LYS A 223 10.18 -0.74 -15.60
CA LYS A 223 10.67 0.20 -14.57
C LYS A 223 10.50 1.62 -15.07
N VAL A 224 9.75 2.42 -14.34
CA VAL A 224 9.68 3.86 -14.60
C VAL A 224 10.94 4.52 -14.04
N LEU A 225 11.76 5.11 -14.91
CA LEU A 225 12.93 5.88 -14.50
C LEU A 225 12.49 7.32 -14.23
N HIS A 226 12.47 7.69 -12.96
CA HIS A 226 12.21 9.07 -12.57
C HIS A 226 13.47 9.93 -12.69
N LYS A 227 13.30 11.16 -13.17
CA LYS A 227 14.38 12.13 -13.21
C LYS A 227 14.80 12.52 -11.78
N LYS A 228 16.10 12.87 -11.63
CA LYS A 228 16.61 13.37 -10.36
C LYS A 228 15.89 14.67 -9.95
N GLU A 229 15.62 15.53 -10.94
CA GLU A 229 14.87 16.77 -10.75
C GLU A 229 13.39 16.50 -10.52
N VAL A 230 12.70 17.45 -9.89
CA VAL A 230 11.23 17.41 -9.75
C VAL A 230 10.58 17.64 -11.12
N ASN A 231 9.45 16.96 -11.35
CA ASN A 231 8.70 17.08 -12.61
C ASN A 231 8.14 18.50 -12.82
N LYS A 232 7.57 19.09 -11.76
CA LYS A 232 7.05 20.46 -11.76
C LYS A 232 7.40 21.15 -10.45
N LYS A 233 7.97 22.36 -10.53
CA LYS A 233 8.30 23.15 -9.33
C LYS A 233 7.08 23.72 -8.62
N LYS A 234 5.95 23.89 -9.31
CA LYS A 234 4.71 24.44 -8.78
C LYS A 234 3.52 23.88 -9.54
N VAL A 235 2.50 23.47 -8.81
CA VAL A 235 1.19 23.06 -9.33
C VAL A 235 0.12 23.82 -8.55
N LYS A 236 -0.91 24.29 -9.23
CA LYS A 236 -2.10 24.88 -8.62
C LYS A 236 -3.29 24.01 -9.00
N VAL A 237 -4.02 23.56 -7.99
CA VAL A 237 -5.29 22.86 -8.14
C VAL A 237 -6.40 23.84 -7.72
N ILE A 238 -7.47 23.90 -8.48
CA ILE A 238 -8.63 24.73 -8.18
C ILE A 238 -9.77 23.79 -7.88
N GLU A 239 -10.25 23.83 -6.65
CA GLU A 239 -11.37 23.01 -6.15
C GLU A 239 -12.32 23.90 -5.36
N ASP A 240 -13.58 23.51 -5.30
CA ASP A 240 -14.59 24.16 -4.47
C ASP A 240 -14.43 23.68 -3.02
N ILE A 241 -13.58 24.38 -2.27
CA ILE A 241 -13.23 24.06 -0.88
C ILE A 241 -13.31 25.29 0.01
N ASN A 242 -13.71 25.10 1.26
CA ASN A 242 -13.85 26.19 2.23
C ASN A 242 -12.50 26.73 2.75
N LEU A 243 -11.45 25.90 2.72
CA LEU A 243 -10.12 26.26 3.23
C LEU A 243 -9.06 25.99 2.18
N GLU A 244 -8.29 27.00 1.85
CA GLU A 244 -7.13 26.87 1.00
C GLU A 244 -6.04 26.06 1.72
N LYS A 245 -5.38 25.15 0.97
CA LYS A 245 -4.28 24.32 1.48
C LYS A 245 -3.02 24.56 0.65
N SER A 246 -1.88 24.61 1.33
CA SER A 246 -0.57 24.57 0.69
C SER A 246 0.18 23.34 1.09
N ILE A 247 0.84 22.68 0.12
CA ILE A 247 1.70 21.52 0.31
C ILE A 247 3.07 21.83 -0.28
N ILE A 248 4.11 21.57 0.50
CA ILE A 248 5.49 21.62 0.04
C ILE A 248 6.03 20.20 0.11
N SER A 249 6.54 19.73 -1.02
CA SER A 249 7.04 18.37 -1.14
C SER A 249 8.53 18.35 -1.47
N PHE A 250 9.25 17.43 -0.84
CA PHE A 250 10.66 17.16 -1.07
C PHE A 250 10.84 15.69 -1.40
N LYS A 251 11.77 15.34 -2.28
CA LYS A 251 12.13 13.96 -2.51
C LYS A 251 13.58 13.68 -2.17
N ILE A 252 13.81 12.51 -1.59
CA ILE A 252 15.13 11.95 -1.31
C ILE A 252 15.27 10.70 -2.19
N ASP A 253 16.32 10.65 -3.00
CA ASP A 253 16.63 9.48 -3.82
C ASP A 253 17.19 8.37 -2.94
N THR A 254 16.47 7.25 -2.88
CA THR A 254 16.85 6.07 -2.10
C THR A 254 16.87 4.80 -2.92
N LEU A 255 16.88 4.93 -4.27
CA LEU A 255 16.86 3.80 -5.19
C LEU A 255 18.00 2.80 -4.94
N ASN A 256 19.20 3.32 -4.67
CA ASN A 256 20.41 2.52 -4.48
C ASN A 256 20.77 2.29 -3.00
N MET A 257 19.91 2.69 -2.07
CA MET A 257 20.12 2.42 -0.64
C MET A 257 19.85 0.95 -0.31
N LEU A 258 20.64 0.39 0.58
CA LEU A 258 20.39 -0.94 1.15
C LEU A 258 19.08 -0.93 1.96
N PRO A 259 18.37 -2.05 2.09
CA PRO A 259 17.13 -2.13 2.86
C PRO A 259 17.28 -1.62 4.30
N TYR A 260 18.39 -1.97 4.96
CA TYR A 260 18.69 -1.49 6.32
C TYR A 260 18.84 0.03 6.38
N ASP A 261 19.55 0.63 5.42
CA ASP A 261 19.74 2.09 5.37
C ASP A 261 18.43 2.83 5.11
N LYS A 262 17.52 2.24 4.32
CA LYS A 262 16.17 2.77 4.11
C LYS A 262 15.37 2.76 5.40
N LEU A 263 15.38 1.66 6.14
CA LEU A 263 14.71 1.54 7.44
C LEU A 263 15.25 2.56 8.45
N MET A 264 16.57 2.74 8.48
CA MET A 264 17.20 3.75 9.34
C MET A 264 16.80 5.16 8.93
N LEU A 265 16.73 5.44 7.61
CA LEU A 265 16.27 6.72 7.10
C LEU A 265 14.82 7.00 7.49
N ASP A 266 13.92 6.02 7.36
CA ASP A 266 12.52 6.14 7.78
C ASP A 266 12.42 6.52 9.27
N THR A 267 13.20 5.84 10.10
CA THR A 267 13.26 6.12 11.54
C THR A 267 13.74 7.55 11.81
N TYR A 268 14.83 7.99 11.16
CA TYR A 268 15.33 9.35 11.30
C TYR A 268 14.33 10.39 10.80
N LEU A 269 13.68 10.14 9.65
CA LEU A 269 12.68 11.06 9.11
C LEU A 269 11.45 11.16 10.00
N TYR A 270 11.00 10.05 10.59
CA TYR A 270 9.92 10.08 11.58
C TYR A 270 10.22 11.04 12.73
N TYR A 271 11.40 10.90 13.38
CA TYR A 271 11.80 11.78 14.47
C TYR A 271 12.01 13.21 14.02
N PHE A 272 12.69 13.41 12.89
CA PHE A 272 12.95 14.72 12.33
C PHE A 272 11.64 15.47 12.06
N LEU A 273 10.70 14.86 11.39
CA LEU A 273 9.42 15.47 11.06
C LEU A 273 8.60 15.77 12.31
N LYS A 274 8.52 14.83 13.23
CA LYS A 274 7.80 15.00 14.49
C LYS A 274 8.39 16.14 15.35
N ASN A 275 9.71 16.20 15.45
CA ASN A 275 10.39 17.23 16.24
C ASN A 275 10.25 18.64 15.65
N ASN A 276 10.29 18.75 14.31
CA ASN A 276 10.31 20.06 13.65
C ASN A 276 8.92 20.54 13.22
N PHE A 277 7.97 19.64 12.92
CA PHE A 277 6.65 19.97 12.40
C PHE A 277 5.50 19.44 13.27
N GLY A 278 5.79 18.71 14.33
CA GLY A 278 4.76 18.20 15.26
C GLY A 278 3.98 19.36 15.92
N VAL A 279 2.81 19.04 16.45
CA VAL A 279 1.87 20.01 17.02
C VAL A 279 2.50 20.90 18.10
N THR A 280 3.42 20.35 18.88
CA THR A 280 4.12 21.07 19.96
C THR A 280 5.44 21.70 19.51
N SER A 281 5.83 21.55 18.24
CA SER A 281 7.07 22.14 17.73
C SER A 281 7.01 23.67 17.75
N THR A 282 8.17 24.29 17.97
CA THR A 282 8.30 25.76 17.96
C THR A 282 7.80 26.37 16.65
N LEU A 283 8.06 25.71 15.51
CA LEU A 283 7.62 26.19 14.21
C LEU A 283 6.09 26.18 14.11
N ASN A 284 5.46 25.05 14.45
CA ASN A 284 4.00 24.93 14.41
C ASN A 284 3.34 26.00 15.32
N THR A 285 3.79 26.09 16.57
CA THR A 285 3.27 27.05 17.54
C THR A 285 3.41 28.49 17.04
N ASN A 286 4.55 28.85 16.46
CA ASN A 286 4.78 30.18 15.91
C ASN A 286 3.86 30.49 14.72
N LEU A 287 3.63 29.52 13.82
CA LEU A 287 2.77 29.73 12.65
C LEU A 287 1.30 29.88 13.04
N VAL A 288 0.84 29.11 14.03
CA VAL A 288 -0.51 29.21 14.59
C VAL A 288 -0.71 30.57 15.28
N ASN A 289 0.20 30.94 16.21
CA ASN A 289 0.10 32.19 16.98
C ASN A 289 0.15 33.46 16.09
N ARG A 290 0.85 33.37 14.95
CA ARG A 290 0.91 34.47 13.96
C ARG A 290 -0.23 34.44 12.97
N ASN A 291 -1.20 33.54 13.12
CA ASN A 291 -2.31 33.33 12.19
C ASN A 291 -1.83 33.14 10.74
N ILE A 292 -0.72 32.43 10.55
CA ILE A 292 -0.21 32.06 9.23
C ILE A 292 -0.90 30.81 8.73
N ILE A 293 -1.17 29.86 9.63
CA ILE A 293 -1.90 28.64 9.34
C ILE A 293 -3.17 28.52 10.17
N ILE A 294 -4.12 27.70 9.71
CA ILE A 294 -5.36 27.37 10.40
C ILE A 294 -5.26 25.89 10.84
N GLY A 295 -5.37 25.67 12.15
CA GLY A 295 -5.07 24.35 12.74
C GLY A 295 -3.57 24.13 12.89
N ASN A 296 -3.09 22.96 12.55
CA ASN A 296 -1.68 22.57 12.69
C ASN A 296 -1.04 22.25 11.35
N ILE A 297 0.31 22.21 11.34
CA ILE A 297 1.06 21.61 10.25
C ILE A 297 0.76 20.11 10.23
N ASN A 298 0.44 19.58 9.06
CA ASN A 298 0.45 18.15 8.79
C ASN A 298 1.71 17.80 8.00
N TYR A 299 2.24 16.63 8.23
CA TYR A 299 3.42 16.13 7.53
C TYR A 299 3.30 14.64 7.30
N SER A 300 3.92 14.18 6.24
CA SER A 300 4.08 12.75 5.93
C SER A 300 5.40 12.50 5.24
N CYS A 301 5.84 11.25 5.30
CA CYS A 301 6.92 10.73 4.49
C CYS A 301 6.47 9.38 3.94
N ASP A 302 6.45 9.26 2.62
CA ASP A 302 6.03 8.03 1.95
C ASP A 302 7.13 7.56 1.01
N LEU A 303 7.34 6.24 0.95
CA LEU A 303 8.21 5.63 -0.04
C LEU A 303 7.43 5.41 -1.33
N VAL A 304 7.76 6.17 -2.37
CA VAL A 304 7.11 6.11 -3.67
C VAL A 304 8.15 5.88 -4.75
N GLU A 305 8.07 4.75 -5.44
CA GLU A 305 8.97 4.38 -6.55
C GLU A 305 10.47 4.50 -6.21
N GLY A 306 10.85 4.18 -4.97
CA GLY A 306 12.24 4.25 -4.48
C GLY A 306 12.70 5.64 -4.07
N TYR A 307 11.78 6.60 -3.96
CA TYR A 307 12.03 7.93 -3.40
C TYR A 307 11.26 8.10 -2.09
N HIS A 308 11.89 8.60 -1.05
CA HIS A 308 11.17 9.13 0.10
C HIS A 308 10.62 10.52 -0.26
N VAL A 309 9.30 10.62 -0.27
CA VAL A 309 8.59 11.88 -0.54
C VAL A 309 8.10 12.46 0.78
N ILE A 310 8.76 13.51 1.23
CA ILE A 310 8.36 14.27 2.41
C ILE A 310 7.35 15.32 1.97
N ARG A 311 6.22 15.42 2.67
CA ARG A 311 5.23 16.48 2.49
C ARG A 311 5.04 17.23 3.80
N VAL A 312 5.01 18.55 3.69
CA VAL A 312 4.67 19.47 4.77
C VAL A 312 3.52 20.35 4.28
N GLU A 313 2.39 20.28 4.95
CA GLU A 313 1.16 20.92 4.51
C GLU A 313 0.43 21.65 5.62
N ALA A 314 -0.32 22.70 5.26
CA ALA A 314 -1.21 23.39 6.17
C ALA A 314 -2.38 24.04 5.43
N ASN A 315 -3.47 24.21 6.14
CA ASN A 315 -4.55 25.10 5.71
C ASN A 315 -4.10 26.54 5.97
N THR A 316 -4.16 27.39 4.93
CA THR A 316 -3.66 28.77 5.05
C THR A 316 -4.21 29.67 3.96
N LYS A 317 -4.65 30.86 4.33
CA LYS A 317 -4.95 31.97 3.39
C LYS A 317 -3.68 32.74 3.00
N LYS A 318 -2.54 32.46 3.66
CA LYS A 318 -1.24 33.12 3.43
C LYS A 318 -0.24 32.17 2.75
N MET A 319 -0.66 31.51 1.67
CA MET A 319 0.10 30.43 1.02
C MET A 319 1.55 30.81 0.71
N ASN A 320 1.78 31.98 0.11
CA ASN A 320 3.13 32.41 -0.24
C ASN A 320 4.02 32.53 0.99
N LEU A 321 3.52 33.16 2.06
CA LEU A 321 4.27 33.33 3.30
C LEU A 321 4.57 31.97 3.97
N PHE A 322 3.60 31.06 4.01
CA PHE A 322 3.81 29.71 4.52
C PHE A 322 4.89 28.99 3.70
N ASN A 323 4.77 29.03 2.36
CA ASN A 323 5.72 28.39 1.47
C ASN A 323 7.15 28.94 1.67
N ASP A 324 7.29 30.25 1.73
CA ASP A 324 8.59 30.90 1.91
C ASP A 324 9.22 30.47 3.25
N ILE A 325 8.43 30.43 4.33
CA ILE A 325 8.91 29.98 5.64
C ILE A 325 9.38 28.54 5.61
N ILE A 326 8.59 27.61 5.05
CA ILE A 326 8.97 26.19 5.01
C ILE A 326 10.18 25.98 4.12
N ILE A 327 10.21 26.60 2.93
CA ILE A 327 11.36 26.50 2.01
C ILE A 327 12.63 27.07 2.66
N ASP A 328 12.53 28.21 3.33
CA ASP A 328 13.63 28.83 4.04
C ASP A 328 14.13 27.97 5.20
N TYR A 329 13.20 27.31 5.92
CA TYR A 329 13.50 26.39 7.01
C TYR A 329 14.41 25.24 6.53
N PHE A 330 14.09 24.65 5.39
CA PHE A 330 14.93 23.59 4.81
C PHE A 330 16.21 24.12 4.18
N LYS A 331 16.16 25.21 3.41
CA LYS A 331 17.34 25.79 2.74
C LYS A 331 18.42 26.24 3.71
N ASN A 332 18.01 26.89 4.78
CA ASN A 332 18.92 27.45 5.77
C ASN A 332 19.18 26.52 6.95
N LYS A 333 18.71 25.25 6.86
CA LYS A 333 18.92 24.22 7.88
C LYS A 333 18.56 24.70 9.29
N LYS A 334 17.45 25.42 9.41
CA LYS A 334 16.93 25.96 10.69
C LYS A 334 16.33 24.89 11.59
N PHE A 335 16.85 23.67 11.50
CA PHE A 335 16.35 22.52 12.26
C PHE A 335 16.67 22.70 13.74
N ILE A 336 15.67 22.45 14.56
CA ILE A 336 15.80 22.47 16.01
C ILE A 336 15.88 21.02 16.47
N PHE A 337 16.86 20.72 17.29
CA PHE A 337 16.94 19.49 18.04
C PHE A 337 16.60 19.79 19.49
N ASP A 338 15.46 19.30 19.94
CA ASP A 338 15.03 19.34 21.34
C ASP A 338 15.26 17.95 21.93
N GLU A 339 16.25 17.83 22.81
CA GLU A 339 16.66 16.54 23.38
C GLU A 339 15.58 15.95 24.30
N GLU A 340 14.87 16.76 25.07
CA GLU A 340 13.78 16.29 25.92
C GLU A 340 12.64 15.73 25.08
N TYR A 341 12.24 16.47 24.05
CA TYR A 341 11.20 16.01 23.11
C TYR A 341 11.64 14.79 22.31
N PHE A 342 12.92 14.72 21.89
CA PHE A 342 13.47 13.54 21.23
C PHE A 342 13.38 12.30 22.13
N ASN A 343 13.77 12.43 23.41
CA ASN A 343 13.70 11.35 24.38
C ASN A 343 12.24 10.91 24.63
N LEU A 344 11.29 11.84 24.65
CA LEU A 344 9.86 11.54 24.72
C LEU A 344 9.41 10.76 23.47
N CYS A 345 9.77 11.22 22.27
CA CYS A 345 9.47 10.53 21.02
C CYS A 345 10.06 9.11 20.97
N LYS A 346 11.33 8.98 21.38
CA LYS A 346 12.00 7.66 21.47
C LYS A 346 11.27 6.72 22.42
N ARG A 347 10.87 7.20 23.57
CA ARG A 347 10.09 6.40 24.56
C ARG A 347 8.75 5.95 23.96
N ASN A 348 8.03 6.86 23.32
CA ASN A 348 6.77 6.53 22.66
C ASN A 348 6.95 5.51 21.54
N TYR A 349 8.02 5.60 20.76
CA TYR A 349 8.34 4.64 19.71
C TYR A 349 8.65 3.24 20.29
N ILE A 350 9.41 3.18 21.39
CA ILE A 350 9.68 1.91 22.08
C ILE A 350 8.39 1.30 22.62
N ILE A 351 7.49 2.10 23.21
CA ILE A 351 6.18 1.65 23.66
C ILE A 351 5.36 1.11 22.47
N ASP A 352 5.36 1.82 21.33
CA ASP A 352 4.66 1.36 20.13
C ASP A 352 5.24 0.03 19.60
N LEU A 353 6.56 -0.14 19.58
CA LEU A 353 7.19 -1.40 19.21
C LEU A 353 6.78 -2.56 20.16
N ILE A 354 6.74 -2.30 21.47
CA ILE A 354 6.32 -3.31 22.46
C ILE A 354 4.86 -3.67 22.21
N THR A 355 3.96 -2.68 22.09
CA THR A 355 2.53 -2.92 21.87
C THR A 355 2.23 -3.56 20.52
N ARG A 356 3.04 -3.28 19.50
CA ARG A 356 2.95 -3.99 18.21
C ARG A 356 3.27 -5.47 18.36
N SER A 357 4.27 -5.81 19.20
CA SER A 357 4.64 -7.20 19.42
C SER A 357 3.53 -8.02 20.10
N ASP A 358 2.57 -7.39 20.76
CA ASP A 358 1.42 -8.05 21.35
C ASP A 358 0.34 -8.42 20.31
N ASP A 359 0.32 -7.74 19.18
CA ASP A 359 -0.60 -7.96 18.06
C ASP A 359 0.13 -8.59 16.89
N ILE A 360 -0.27 -9.79 16.48
CA ILE A 360 0.38 -10.53 15.42
C ILE A 360 0.29 -9.83 14.06
N TYR A 361 -0.85 -9.19 13.74
CA TYR A 361 -1.04 -8.40 12.54
C TYR A 361 -0.01 -7.25 12.49
N ARG A 362 0.08 -6.45 13.54
CA ARG A 362 0.99 -5.31 13.64
C ARG A 362 2.47 -5.72 13.69
N THR A 363 2.76 -6.97 14.05
CA THR A 363 4.11 -7.55 14.02
C THR A 363 4.50 -7.94 12.59
N ILE A 364 3.55 -8.46 11.82
CA ILE A 364 3.78 -8.95 10.46
C ILE A 364 3.73 -7.83 9.42
N ASP A 365 2.81 -6.87 9.55
CA ASP A 365 2.60 -5.79 8.58
C ASP A 365 3.90 -5.07 8.15
N PRO A 366 4.86 -4.75 9.04
CA PRO A 366 6.14 -4.15 8.63
C PRO A 366 7.08 -5.10 7.88
N LEU A 367 6.81 -6.41 7.84
CA LEU A 367 7.60 -7.40 7.11
C LEU A 367 7.15 -7.54 5.66
N ILE A 368 5.98 -7.00 5.33
CA ILE A 368 5.32 -6.99 4.03
C ILE A 368 5.68 -5.72 3.25
#